data_f89db7413ac87351b80e21a85b1e63f4
#
_entry.id   f89db7413ac87351b80e21a85b1e63f4
#
_cell.length_a   1.000
_cell.length_b   1.000
_cell.length_c   1.000
_cell.angle_alpha   90.00
_cell.angle_beta   90.00
_cell.angle_gamma   90.00
#
_symmetry.space_group_name_H-M   'P 1'
#
loop_
_entity.id
_entity.type
_entity.pdbx_description
1 polymer ?
#
loop_
_entity_poly.entity_id
_entity_poly.type
_entity_poly.pdbx_seq_one_letter_code
_entity_poly.pdbx_strand_id
1 'polypeptide(L)'
;MSGTKLENLNVASQEPLITPEALKQELPLSGKAAETVENGRQAIYDIMDGKDHRLFVVVGPCSIHDVEAARDYAVKLKKLADEVSDTLLVVMRVYFEKPRTTVGWKGLINDPHLNDTFDIEQGLHIGRRLLLDISELGLPTATEALDPISPQYLQDTISWSAIGARTTESQTHREMSSGLSMAIGFKNGTDGSLDVAVNAMKSVSHPHSFLGIDQQGKVAIIRTRGNNYGHVVLRGGGGKPNYDSVSVALCEQALEKAKLRQSIMVDCSHANSSKDPAIQPLVLQDITHQILEGNQSIQGLMVESNLNWGNQSIPENLADLKYGVSVTDACIDWETTEKALRDMRDKLKDVLPKRRG
;
A
#
# COMPACT_ATOMS: atom_id res chain seq x y z
N MET A 1 39.47 -9.92 34.19
CA MET A 1 39.03 -8.51 33.95
C MET A 1 37.56 -8.57 33.47
N SER A 2 36.63 -8.18 34.31
CA SER A 2 35.21 -8.05 33.90
C SER A 2 35.13 -6.78 33.03
N GLY A 3 35.20 -6.96 31.71
CA GLY A 3 35.03 -5.87 30.77
C GLY A 3 33.67 -5.20 30.99
N THR A 4 33.65 -3.89 31.13
CA THR A 4 32.41 -3.11 31.19
C THR A 4 31.64 -3.40 29.91
N LYS A 5 30.41 -3.95 30.01
CA LYS A 5 29.53 -4.17 28.88
C LYS A 5 29.16 -2.79 28.30
N LEU A 6 29.56 -2.52 27.04
CA LEU A 6 29.37 -1.22 26.38
C LEU A 6 28.28 -1.24 25.30
N GLU A 7 27.75 -2.43 24.97
CA GLU A 7 26.72 -2.63 23.94
C GLU A 7 25.58 -3.49 24.46
N ASN A 8 24.42 -3.41 23.81
CA ASN A 8 23.19 -4.14 24.16
C ASN A 8 22.71 -3.88 25.61
N LEU A 9 23.02 -2.72 26.17
CA LEU A 9 22.61 -2.37 27.55
C LEU A 9 21.10 -2.27 27.71
N ASN A 10 20.39 -1.90 26.64
CA ASN A 10 18.95 -1.72 26.61
C ASN A 10 18.23 -2.83 25.82
N VAL A 11 18.94 -3.90 25.43
CA VAL A 11 18.37 -5.05 24.73
C VAL A 11 18.06 -6.14 25.75
N ALA A 12 16.78 -6.51 25.86
CA ALA A 12 16.33 -7.53 26.81
C ALA A 12 16.61 -8.95 26.28
N SER A 13 16.30 -9.22 25.01
CA SER A 13 16.54 -10.50 24.36
C SER A 13 16.85 -10.31 22.87
N GLN A 14 17.40 -11.33 22.24
CA GLN A 14 17.59 -11.46 20.80
C GLN A 14 17.22 -12.88 20.42
N GLU A 15 16.23 -13.04 19.56
CA GLU A 15 15.72 -14.33 19.11
C GLU A 15 15.87 -14.43 17.59
N PRO A 16 16.48 -15.53 17.09
CA PRO A 16 16.55 -15.75 15.64
C PRO A 16 15.14 -15.93 15.08
N LEU A 17 14.86 -15.28 13.93
CA LEU A 17 13.61 -15.42 13.19
C LEU A 17 13.79 -16.47 12.09
N ILE A 18 12.69 -17.14 11.69
CA ILE A 18 12.65 -17.95 10.48
C ILE A 18 13.24 -17.20 9.29
N THR A 19 14.01 -17.87 8.44
CA THR A 19 14.58 -17.20 7.27
C THR A 19 13.55 -16.95 6.17
N PRO A 20 13.73 -15.94 5.29
CA PRO A 20 12.82 -15.72 4.16
C PRO A 20 12.66 -16.95 3.27
N GLU A 21 13.76 -17.69 3.00
CA GLU A 21 13.73 -18.91 2.20
C GLU A 21 12.91 -20.00 2.87
N ALA A 22 13.09 -20.24 4.18
CA ALA A 22 12.34 -21.25 4.92
C ALA A 22 10.84 -20.94 4.92
N LEU A 23 10.44 -19.69 5.21
CA LEU A 23 9.04 -19.30 5.17
C LEU A 23 8.43 -19.50 3.76
N LYS A 24 9.17 -19.21 2.70
CA LYS A 24 8.71 -19.41 1.31
C LYS A 24 8.64 -20.88 0.93
N GLN A 25 9.46 -21.74 1.52
CA GLN A 25 9.39 -23.20 1.35
C GLN A 25 8.16 -23.79 2.07
N GLU A 26 7.85 -23.31 3.26
CA GLU A 26 6.64 -23.72 4.01
C GLU A 26 5.35 -23.22 3.38
N LEU A 27 5.38 -22.01 2.84
CA LEU A 27 4.25 -21.33 2.19
C LEU A 27 4.63 -20.94 0.75
N PRO A 28 4.74 -21.90 -0.17
CA PRO A 28 5.20 -21.63 -1.53
C PRO A 28 4.15 -20.87 -2.35
N LEU A 29 4.65 -20.04 -3.26
CA LEU A 29 3.82 -19.37 -4.25
C LEU A 29 3.32 -20.38 -5.28
N SER A 30 1.99 -20.54 -5.42
CA SER A 30 1.42 -21.40 -6.45
C SER A 30 1.52 -20.77 -7.85
N GLY A 31 1.36 -21.58 -8.90
CA GLY A 31 1.36 -21.08 -10.28
C GLY A 31 0.31 -20.00 -10.51
N LYS A 32 -0.91 -20.18 -9.98
CA LYS A 32 -2.02 -19.20 -10.12
C LYS A 32 -1.75 -17.92 -9.35
N ALA A 33 -1.24 -18.01 -8.12
CA ALA A 33 -0.88 -16.85 -7.33
C ALA A 33 0.29 -16.07 -7.99
N ALA A 34 1.29 -16.77 -8.53
CA ALA A 34 2.39 -16.14 -9.28
C ALA A 34 1.89 -15.39 -10.51
N GLU A 35 1.01 -16.00 -11.30
CA GLU A 35 0.37 -15.37 -12.47
C GLU A 35 -0.42 -14.12 -12.07
N THR A 36 -1.17 -14.17 -10.96
CA THR A 36 -1.91 -13.00 -10.45
C THR A 36 -0.99 -11.84 -10.10
N VAL A 37 0.12 -12.13 -9.41
CA VAL A 37 1.10 -11.09 -9.03
C VAL A 37 1.79 -10.51 -10.26
N GLU A 38 2.25 -11.37 -11.19
CA GLU A 38 2.93 -10.95 -12.41
C GLU A 38 2.01 -10.10 -13.30
N ASN A 39 0.79 -10.57 -13.57
CA ASN A 39 -0.20 -9.84 -14.36
C ASN A 39 -0.60 -8.53 -13.67
N GLY A 40 -0.75 -8.52 -12.34
CA GLY A 40 -1.04 -7.31 -11.58
C GLY A 40 0.06 -6.26 -11.69
N ARG A 41 1.34 -6.66 -11.57
CA ARG A 41 2.49 -5.78 -11.76
C ARG A 41 2.55 -5.24 -13.18
N GLN A 42 2.42 -6.12 -14.18
CA GLN A 42 2.48 -5.73 -15.58
C GLN A 42 1.34 -4.76 -15.95
N ALA A 43 0.12 -5.01 -15.49
CA ALA A 43 -1.01 -4.12 -15.72
C ALA A 43 -0.79 -2.73 -15.11
N ILE A 44 -0.24 -2.64 -13.90
CA ILE A 44 0.11 -1.35 -13.28
C ILE A 44 1.20 -0.64 -14.09
N TYR A 45 2.24 -1.34 -14.55
CA TYR A 45 3.26 -0.76 -15.42
C TYR A 45 2.68 -0.26 -16.74
N ASP A 46 1.80 -1.03 -17.37
CA ASP A 46 1.15 -0.65 -18.63
C ASP A 46 0.23 0.58 -18.45
N ILE A 47 -0.48 0.69 -17.32
CA ILE A 47 -1.24 1.90 -16.97
C ILE A 47 -0.29 3.10 -16.84
N MET A 48 0.82 2.95 -16.11
CA MET A 48 1.79 4.02 -15.92
C MET A 48 2.49 4.41 -17.22
N ASP A 49 2.69 3.46 -18.13
CA ASP A 49 3.28 3.68 -19.46
C ASP A 49 2.28 4.20 -20.51
N GLY A 50 1.00 4.27 -20.17
CA GLY A 50 -0.06 4.70 -21.09
C GLY A 50 -0.48 3.63 -22.11
N LYS A 51 -0.07 2.38 -21.94
CA LYS A 51 -0.44 1.24 -22.79
C LYS A 51 -1.80 0.64 -22.41
N ASP A 52 -2.18 0.75 -21.13
CA ASP A 52 -3.47 0.36 -20.61
C ASP A 52 -4.24 1.62 -20.18
N HIS A 53 -5.46 1.77 -20.66
CA HIS A 53 -6.29 2.96 -20.41
C HIS A 53 -6.94 2.98 -19.03
N ARG A 54 -6.97 1.85 -18.33
CA ARG A 54 -7.63 1.72 -17.02
C ARG A 54 -6.99 2.62 -15.96
N LEU A 55 -7.72 2.80 -14.87
CA LEU A 55 -7.18 3.32 -13.61
C LEU A 55 -6.93 2.16 -12.67
N PHE A 56 -5.85 2.20 -11.88
CA PHE A 56 -5.70 1.23 -10.81
C PHE A 56 -6.23 1.78 -9.49
N VAL A 57 -7.01 0.97 -8.78
CA VAL A 57 -7.67 1.35 -7.52
C VAL A 57 -7.19 0.42 -6.42
N VAL A 58 -6.40 0.97 -5.49
CA VAL A 58 -5.97 0.28 -4.27
C VAL A 58 -7.04 0.46 -3.20
N VAL A 59 -7.81 -0.59 -2.90
CA VAL A 59 -8.97 -0.52 -2.02
C VAL A 59 -9.00 -1.66 -1.02
N GLY A 60 -9.30 -1.37 0.24
CA GLY A 60 -9.40 -2.35 1.32
C GLY A 60 -9.18 -1.75 2.70
N PRO A 61 -9.12 -2.58 3.74
CA PRO A 61 -8.98 -2.14 5.13
C PRO A 61 -7.78 -1.23 5.36
N CYS A 62 -7.92 -0.26 6.27
CA CYS A 62 -6.80 0.58 6.69
C CYS A 62 -5.63 -0.27 7.20
N SER A 63 -5.93 -1.31 7.96
CA SER A 63 -4.99 -2.37 8.36
C SER A 63 -5.72 -3.69 8.53
N ILE A 64 -5.00 -4.79 8.32
CA ILE A 64 -5.51 -6.14 8.57
C ILE A 64 -5.20 -6.50 10.03
N HIS A 65 -6.24 -6.78 10.81
CA HIS A 65 -6.14 -7.34 12.16
C HIS A 65 -6.94 -8.64 12.29
N ASP A 66 -7.96 -8.81 11.45
CA ASP A 66 -8.83 -9.98 11.37
C ASP A 66 -8.68 -10.60 9.98
N VAL A 67 -8.09 -11.80 9.95
CA VAL A 67 -7.78 -12.51 8.70
C VAL A 67 -9.05 -13.04 8.03
N GLU A 68 -10.03 -13.48 8.81
CA GLU A 68 -11.29 -14.01 8.27
C GLU A 68 -12.12 -12.89 7.64
N ALA A 69 -12.22 -11.75 8.32
CA ALA A 69 -12.85 -10.56 7.74
C ALA A 69 -12.14 -10.10 6.46
N ALA A 70 -10.80 -10.19 6.41
CA ALA A 70 -10.03 -9.86 5.21
C ALA A 70 -10.29 -10.83 4.05
N ARG A 71 -10.46 -12.14 4.32
CA ARG A 71 -10.85 -13.15 3.31
C ARG A 71 -12.25 -12.89 2.76
N ASP A 72 -13.22 -12.63 3.64
CA ASP A 72 -14.59 -12.31 3.25
C ASP A 72 -14.62 -11.04 2.38
N TYR A 73 -13.85 -10.02 2.77
CA TYR A 73 -13.69 -8.80 1.98
C TYR A 73 -13.08 -9.12 0.60
N ALA A 74 -12.03 -9.92 0.53
CA ALA A 74 -11.37 -10.31 -0.72
C ALA A 74 -12.31 -11.02 -1.69
N VAL A 75 -13.15 -11.93 -1.19
CA VAL A 75 -14.15 -12.65 -2.02
C VAL A 75 -15.18 -11.68 -2.63
N LYS A 76 -15.66 -10.72 -1.84
CA LYS A 76 -16.57 -9.68 -2.34
C LYS A 76 -15.85 -8.77 -3.36
N LEU A 77 -14.62 -8.34 -3.02
CA LEU A 77 -13.84 -7.45 -3.87
C LEU A 77 -13.48 -8.10 -5.21
N LYS A 78 -13.19 -9.40 -5.24
CA LYS A 78 -12.91 -10.13 -6.49
C LYS A 78 -14.09 -10.08 -7.45
N LYS A 79 -15.31 -10.29 -6.94
CA LYS A 79 -16.52 -10.19 -7.79
C LYS A 79 -16.68 -8.80 -8.40
N LEU A 80 -16.52 -7.77 -7.59
CA LEU A 80 -16.57 -6.38 -8.06
C LEU A 80 -15.42 -6.07 -9.03
N ALA A 81 -14.21 -6.55 -8.75
CA ALA A 81 -13.05 -6.36 -9.61
C ALA A 81 -13.29 -6.92 -11.02
N ASP A 82 -13.91 -8.12 -11.13
CA ASP A 82 -14.24 -8.72 -12.41
C ASP A 82 -15.29 -7.89 -13.17
N GLU A 83 -16.29 -7.38 -12.46
CA GLU A 83 -17.38 -6.57 -13.03
C GLU A 83 -16.87 -5.24 -13.62
N VAL A 84 -15.91 -4.58 -12.95
CA VAL A 84 -15.41 -3.26 -13.35
C VAL A 84 -14.09 -3.31 -14.14
N SER A 85 -13.64 -4.50 -14.51
CA SER A 85 -12.31 -4.77 -15.09
C SER A 85 -12.05 -4.12 -16.45
N ASP A 86 -13.10 -3.72 -17.15
CA ASP A 86 -13.01 -2.96 -18.42
C ASP A 86 -12.53 -1.51 -18.23
N THR A 87 -12.62 -0.98 -17.02
CA THR A 87 -12.35 0.42 -16.70
C THR A 87 -11.38 0.58 -15.53
N LEU A 88 -11.47 -0.31 -14.52
CA LEU A 88 -10.69 -0.23 -13.30
C LEU A 88 -9.89 -1.52 -13.08
N LEU A 89 -8.60 -1.38 -12.79
CA LEU A 89 -7.77 -2.44 -12.23
C LEU A 89 -7.86 -2.37 -10.71
N VAL A 90 -8.61 -3.28 -10.10
CA VAL A 90 -8.76 -3.32 -8.64
C VAL A 90 -7.62 -4.10 -8.03
N VAL A 91 -6.95 -3.50 -7.03
CA VAL A 91 -5.85 -4.07 -6.26
C VAL A 91 -6.25 -4.05 -4.78
N MET A 92 -6.22 -5.19 -4.09
CA MET A 92 -6.62 -5.23 -2.69
C MET A 92 -5.54 -4.63 -1.80
N ARG A 93 -5.95 -3.67 -0.97
CA ARG A 93 -5.12 -3.10 0.09
C ARG A 93 -4.98 -4.10 1.24
N VAL A 94 -3.75 -4.58 1.49
CA VAL A 94 -3.42 -5.58 2.52
C VAL A 94 -2.25 -5.03 3.34
N TYR A 95 -2.56 -4.16 4.30
CA TYR A 95 -1.56 -3.48 5.13
C TYR A 95 -1.41 -4.19 6.46
N PHE A 96 -0.23 -4.73 6.71
CA PHE A 96 0.11 -5.49 7.91
C PHE A 96 0.90 -4.71 8.93
N GLU A 97 1.52 -3.62 8.52
CA GLU A 97 2.40 -2.79 9.34
C GLU A 97 1.85 -1.38 9.43
N LYS A 98 1.88 -0.79 10.60
CA LYS A 98 1.36 0.57 10.83
C LYS A 98 2.43 1.44 11.48
N PRO A 99 2.86 2.53 10.81
CA PRO A 99 3.77 3.49 11.41
C PRO A 99 3.07 4.21 12.56
N ARG A 100 3.68 4.19 13.74
CA ARG A 100 3.16 4.89 14.93
C ARG A 100 4.04 6.07 15.27
N THR A 101 3.41 7.21 15.52
CA THR A 101 4.12 8.41 15.99
C THR A 101 4.52 8.28 17.47
N THR A 102 3.71 7.54 18.24
CA THR A 102 3.94 7.22 19.65
C THR A 102 3.85 5.71 19.86
N VAL A 103 3.17 5.25 20.89
CA VAL A 103 2.88 3.85 21.18
C VAL A 103 1.55 3.41 20.54
N GLY A 104 1.33 2.10 20.41
CA GLY A 104 0.11 1.50 19.89
C GLY A 104 0.40 0.26 19.05
N TRP A 105 -0.63 -0.49 18.71
CA TRP A 105 -0.54 -1.69 17.91
C TRP A 105 0.15 -1.40 16.56
N LYS A 106 1.23 -2.12 16.28
CA LYS A 106 2.11 -1.88 15.12
C LYS A 106 1.68 -2.63 13.86
N GLY A 107 0.65 -3.44 13.92
CA GLY A 107 0.15 -4.23 12.81
C GLY A 107 0.27 -5.74 13.04
N LEU A 108 -0.34 -6.50 12.13
CA LEU A 108 -0.50 -7.95 12.24
C LEU A 108 0.85 -8.69 12.25
N ILE A 109 1.86 -8.23 11.51
CA ILE A 109 3.18 -8.87 11.54
C ILE A 109 3.82 -8.73 12.91
N ASN A 110 3.74 -7.55 13.53
CA ASN A 110 4.41 -7.30 14.80
C ASN A 110 3.67 -7.92 16.00
N ASP A 111 2.34 -7.92 15.97
CA ASP A 111 1.49 -8.42 17.07
C ASP A 111 0.20 -8.99 16.50
N PRO A 112 0.25 -10.25 15.99
CA PRO A 112 -0.88 -10.88 15.30
C PRO A 112 -2.08 -11.17 16.21
N HIS A 113 -1.83 -11.28 17.51
CA HIS A 113 -2.84 -11.64 18.51
C HIS A 113 -3.44 -10.44 19.24
N LEU A 114 -3.00 -9.20 18.95
CA LEU A 114 -3.48 -7.96 19.59
C LEU A 114 -3.33 -7.97 21.13
N ASN A 115 -2.31 -8.65 21.65
CA ASN A 115 -2.13 -8.92 23.08
C ASN A 115 -0.71 -8.61 23.60
N ASP A 116 0.08 -7.85 22.81
CA ASP A 116 1.45 -7.47 23.11
C ASP A 116 2.42 -8.64 23.34
N THR A 117 2.12 -9.82 22.81
CA THR A 117 3.06 -10.95 22.80
C THR A 117 4.16 -10.78 21.76
N PHE A 118 3.92 -9.97 20.74
CA PHE A 118 4.86 -9.69 19.65
C PHE A 118 5.41 -10.94 18.97
N ASP A 119 4.53 -11.92 18.71
CA ASP A 119 4.84 -13.16 17.99
C ASP A 119 5.02 -12.85 16.48
N ILE A 120 6.17 -12.23 16.15
CA ILE A 120 6.48 -11.73 14.81
C ILE A 120 6.58 -12.89 13.80
N GLU A 121 7.10 -14.06 14.22
CA GLU A 121 7.20 -15.21 13.34
C GLU A 121 5.82 -15.70 12.91
N GLN A 122 4.90 -15.82 13.84
CA GLN A 122 3.51 -16.16 13.54
C GLN A 122 2.84 -15.08 12.68
N GLY A 123 3.15 -13.80 12.95
CA GLY A 123 2.66 -12.67 12.16
C GLY A 123 3.09 -12.75 10.69
N LEU A 124 4.34 -13.13 10.41
CA LEU A 124 4.85 -13.36 9.05
C LEU A 124 4.17 -14.54 8.36
N HIS A 125 3.96 -15.67 9.06
CA HIS A 125 3.24 -16.82 8.53
C HIS A 125 1.79 -16.47 8.17
N ILE A 126 1.07 -15.82 9.08
CA ILE A 126 -0.32 -15.38 8.85
C ILE A 126 -0.40 -14.39 7.69
N GLY A 127 0.47 -13.39 7.68
CA GLY A 127 0.50 -12.37 6.62
C GLY A 127 0.78 -12.99 5.25
N ARG A 128 1.80 -13.85 5.14
CA ARG A 128 2.11 -14.53 3.89
C ARG A 128 0.98 -15.45 3.42
N ARG A 129 0.39 -16.23 4.32
CA ARG A 129 -0.76 -17.10 4.01
C ARG A 129 -1.92 -16.30 3.44
N LEU A 130 -2.28 -15.19 4.06
CA LEU A 130 -3.37 -14.33 3.58
C LEU A 130 -3.08 -13.75 2.19
N LEU A 131 -1.84 -13.30 1.94
CA LEU A 131 -1.44 -12.79 0.62
C LEU A 131 -1.54 -13.87 -0.47
N LEU A 132 -1.15 -15.11 -0.15
CA LEU A 132 -1.30 -16.26 -1.06
C LEU A 132 -2.77 -16.55 -1.34
N ASP A 133 -3.62 -16.62 -0.30
CA ASP A 133 -5.05 -16.87 -0.44
C ASP A 133 -5.72 -15.83 -1.34
N ILE A 134 -5.41 -14.55 -1.16
CA ILE A 134 -5.94 -13.44 -1.99
C ILE A 134 -5.44 -13.54 -3.43
N SER A 135 -4.15 -13.82 -3.63
CA SER A 135 -3.58 -13.97 -4.97
C SER A 135 -4.14 -15.18 -5.70
N GLU A 136 -4.46 -16.26 -4.99
CA GLU A 136 -5.13 -17.45 -5.54
C GLU A 136 -6.58 -17.20 -5.98
N LEU A 137 -7.26 -16.21 -5.39
CA LEU A 137 -8.55 -15.73 -5.90
C LEU A 137 -8.41 -15.01 -7.26
N GLY A 138 -7.18 -14.63 -7.65
CA GLY A 138 -6.91 -13.80 -8.83
C GLY A 138 -7.04 -12.30 -8.55
N LEU A 139 -6.79 -11.87 -7.31
CA LEU A 139 -6.85 -10.47 -6.90
C LEU A 139 -5.42 -9.99 -6.56
N PRO A 140 -4.85 -9.03 -7.30
CA PRO A 140 -3.55 -8.46 -6.97
C PRO A 140 -3.59 -7.72 -5.64
N THR A 141 -2.47 -7.70 -4.93
CA THR A 141 -2.37 -7.13 -3.57
C THR A 141 -1.45 -5.92 -3.52
N ALA A 142 -1.76 -5.01 -2.60
CA ALA A 142 -0.99 -3.82 -2.29
C ALA A 142 -0.69 -3.73 -0.80
N THR A 143 0.51 -3.28 -0.43
CA THR A 143 0.90 -3.07 0.97
C THR A 143 1.69 -1.78 1.18
N GLU A 144 1.99 -1.43 2.43
CA GLU A 144 3.02 -0.43 2.77
C GLU A 144 4.33 -1.16 3.08
N ALA A 145 5.41 -0.79 2.40
CA ALA A 145 6.74 -1.27 2.73
C ALA A 145 7.30 -0.39 3.86
N LEU A 146 7.13 -0.83 5.10
CA LEU A 146 7.51 -0.07 6.30
C LEU A 146 8.79 -0.63 6.92
N ASP A 147 8.80 -1.87 7.37
CA ASP A 147 10.02 -2.52 7.85
C ASP A 147 10.93 -2.87 6.66
N PRO A 148 12.23 -2.53 6.71
CA PRO A 148 13.14 -2.80 5.59
C PRO A 148 13.46 -4.29 5.38
N ILE A 149 13.12 -5.17 6.31
CA ILE A 149 13.37 -6.62 6.24
C ILE A 149 12.13 -7.37 5.75
N SER A 150 10.92 -6.97 6.14
CA SER A 150 9.67 -7.66 5.81
C SER A 150 9.45 -7.90 4.30
N PRO A 151 9.91 -7.04 3.37
CA PRO A 151 9.81 -7.33 1.94
C PRO A 151 10.53 -8.61 1.50
N GLN A 152 11.61 -9.03 2.18
CA GLN A 152 12.31 -10.27 1.84
C GLN A 152 11.43 -11.52 2.03
N TYR A 153 10.45 -11.45 2.93
CA TYR A 153 9.49 -12.52 3.20
C TYR A 153 8.25 -12.47 2.30
N LEU A 154 7.84 -11.27 1.84
CA LEU A 154 6.49 -11.05 1.29
C LEU A 154 6.44 -10.49 -0.12
N GLN A 155 7.52 -9.84 -0.65
CA GLN A 155 7.43 -9.09 -1.89
C GLN A 155 7.05 -9.92 -3.13
N ASP A 156 7.29 -11.24 -3.13
CA ASP A 156 6.90 -12.14 -4.21
C ASP A 156 5.38 -12.30 -4.35
N THR A 157 4.61 -11.86 -3.37
CA THR A 157 3.14 -11.89 -3.36
C THR A 157 2.50 -10.50 -3.52
N ILE A 158 3.29 -9.44 -3.73
CA ILE A 158 2.83 -8.04 -3.77
C ILE A 158 2.91 -7.47 -5.18
N SER A 159 1.84 -6.82 -5.65
CA SER A 159 1.77 -6.19 -6.97
C SER A 159 2.02 -4.68 -6.94
N TRP A 160 1.81 -4.01 -5.80
CA TRP A 160 2.06 -2.59 -5.60
C TRP A 160 2.42 -2.30 -4.14
N SER A 161 3.30 -1.34 -3.89
CA SER A 161 3.61 -0.90 -2.53
C SER A 161 3.58 0.60 -2.37
N ALA A 162 3.20 1.07 -1.17
CA ALA A 162 3.36 2.45 -0.76
C ALA A 162 4.59 2.63 0.12
N ILE A 163 5.17 3.84 0.08
CA ILE A 163 5.99 4.40 1.15
C ILE A 163 5.16 5.48 1.84
N GLY A 164 4.96 5.33 3.14
CA GLY A 164 4.10 6.21 3.93
C GLY A 164 4.65 7.62 4.08
N ALA A 165 3.78 8.58 4.43
CA ALA A 165 4.16 9.99 4.57
C ALA A 165 5.26 10.23 5.63
N ARG A 166 5.37 9.35 6.64
CA ARG A 166 6.41 9.43 7.68
C ARG A 166 7.75 8.85 7.27
N THR A 167 7.79 8.06 6.19
CA THR A 167 8.96 7.31 5.74
C THR A 167 9.46 7.71 4.36
N THR A 168 8.68 8.49 3.58
CA THR A 168 9.05 8.98 2.24
C THR A 168 10.36 9.81 2.26
N GLU A 169 10.67 10.50 3.35
CA GLU A 169 11.90 11.27 3.51
C GLU A 169 13.10 10.40 3.90
N SER A 170 12.88 9.20 4.42
CA SER A 170 13.92 8.29 4.90
C SER A 170 14.77 7.75 3.77
N GLN A 171 16.11 7.91 3.88
CA GLN A 171 17.09 7.33 2.95
C GLN A 171 16.95 5.81 2.88
N THR A 172 16.82 5.13 4.01
CA THR A 172 16.69 3.67 4.09
C THR A 172 15.50 3.17 3.28
N HIS A 173 14.34 3.86 3.37
CA HIS A 173 13.15 3.47 2.61
C HIS A 173 13.27 3.75 1.11
N ARG A 174 13.97 4.82 0.71
CA ARG A 174 14.25 5.11 -0.70
C ARG A 174 15.20 4.09 -1.30
N GLU A 175 16.27 3.72 -0.56
CA GLU A 175 17.22 2.67 -0.98
C GLU A 175 16.52 1.31 -1.11
N MET A 176 15.75 0.89 -0.10
CA MET A 176 14.94 -0.33 -0.15
C MET A 176 14.01 -0.33 -1.38
N SER A 177 13.28 0.77 -1.61
CA SER A 177 12.33 0.90 -2.72
C SER A 177 12.98 0.75 -4.09
N SER A 178 14.26 1.14 -4.24
CA SER A 178 15.01 0.98 -5.49
C SER A 178 15.22 -0.48 -5.89
N GLY A 179 15.07 -1.41 -4.94
CA GLY A 179 15.22 -2.85 -5.14
C GLY A 179 13.91 -3.64 -5.14
N LEU A 180 12.78 -3.01 -4.81
CA LEU A 180 11.49 -3.68 -4.83
C LEU A 180 11.03 -3.98 -6.26
N SER A 181 10.34 -5.11 -6.43
CA SER A 181 9.99 -5.67 -7.74
C SER A 181 8.62 -5.21 -8.27
N MET A 182 8.01 -4.20 -7.66
CA MET A 182 6.71 -3.65 -8.03
C MET A 182 6.76 -2.12 -8.14
N ALA A 183 5.70 -1.51 -8.67
CA ALA A 183 5.55 -0.05 -8.65
C ALA A 183 5.39 0.47 -7.22
N ILE A 184 5.96 1.64 -6.94
CA ILE A 184 6.02 2.25 -5.60
C ILE A 184 5.36 3.63 -5.61
N GLY A 185 4.34 3.80 -4.77
CA GLY A 185 3.71 5.08 -4.51
C GLY A 185 4.35 5.79 -3.31
N PHE A 186 4.95 6.96 -3.53
CA PHE A 186 5.52 7.79 -2.48
C PHE A 186 4.50 8.82 -2.02
N LYS A 187 4.02 8.69 -0.77
CA LYS A 187 3.10 9.67 -0.19
C LYS A 187 3.83 10.99 0.05
N ASN A 188 3.17 12.12 -0.24
CA ASN A 188 3.67 13.43 0.17
C ASN A 188 3.81 13.52 1.70
N GLY A 189 4.60 14.47 2.19
CA GLY A 189 4.87 14.66 3.61
C GLY A 189 3.61 14.87 4.45
N THR A 190 3.70 14.63 5.75
CA THR A 190 2.59 14.84 6.69
C THR A 190 2.19 16.32 6.80
N ASP A 191 3.09 17.23 6.49
CA ASP A 191 2.88 18.68 6.37
C ASP A 191 2.24 19.11 5.04
N GLY A 192 2.13 18.19 4.06
CA GLY A 192 1.64 18.44 2.71
C GLY A 192 2.74 18.69 1.68
N SER A 193 4.01 18.68 2.07
CA SER A 193 5.15 18.92 1.15
C SER A 193 5.23 17.86 0.05
N LEU A 194 5.28 18.31 -1.22
CA LEU A 194 5.49 17.46 -2.39
C LEU A 194 6.96 17.13 -2.62
N ASP A 195 7.89 17.96 -2.17
CA ASP A 195 9.31 17.83 -2.44
C ASP A 195 9.87 16.50 -1.94
N VAL A 196 9.38 16.01 -0.80
CA VAL A 196 9.83 14.73 -0.24
C VAL A 196 9.49 13.56 -1.17
N ALA A 197 8.31 13.56 -1.79
CA ALA A 197 7.88 12.53 -2.74
C ALA A 197 8.63 12.65 -4.08
N VAL A 198 8.78 13.87 -4.62
CA VAL A 198 9.55 14.14 -5.84
C VAL A 198 11.01 13.69 -5.68
N ASN A 199 11.64 14.02 -4.54
CA ASN A 199 13.00 13.60 -4.24
C ASN A 199 13.12 12.09 -4.07
N ALA A 200 12.11 11.44 -3.46
CA ALA A 200 12.06 9.98 -3.35
C ALA A 200 11.98 9.32 -4.74
N MET A 201 11.15 9.84 -5.66
CA MET A 201 11.08 9.34 -7.03
C MET A 201 12.40 9.47 -7.79
N LYS A 202 13.12 10.58 -7.63
CA LYS A 202 14.48 10.74 -8.19
C LYS A 202 15.44 9.71 -7.62
N SER A 203 15.45 9.56 -6.29
CA SER A 203 16.34 8.62 -5.62
C SER A 203 16.08 7.18 -6.06
N VAL A 204 14.81 6.73 -6.04
CA VAL A 204 14.43 5.34 -6.31
C VAL A 204 14.78 4.89 -7.72
N SER A 205 14.84 5.78 -8.70
CA SER A 205 15.18 5.46 -10.09
C SER A 205 16.67 5.14 -10.29
N HIS A 206 17.51 5.39 -9.29
CA HIS A 206 18.96 5.13 -9.35
C HIS A 206 19.35 3.84 -8.62
N PRO A 207 20.48 3.20 -9.01
CA PRO A 207 21.07 2.11 -8.25
C PRO A 207 21.54 2.55 -6.87
N HIS A 208 21.34 1.67 -5.86
CA HIS A 208 21.82 1.88 -4.50
C HIS A 208 22.58 0.66 -3.98
N SER A 209 23.36 0.86 -2.91
CA SER A 209 24.04 -0.20 -2.17
C SER A 209 23.87 0.05 -0.68
N PHE A 210 23.28 -0.88 0.04
CA PHE A 210 22.94 -0.72 1.47
C PHE A 210 23.00 -2.05 2.22
N LEU A 211 22.93 -1.98 3.56
CA LEU A 211 22.89 -3.15 4.43
C LEU A 211 21.46 -3.72 4.46
N GLY A 212 21.34 -5.02 4.23
CA GLY A 212 20.08 -5.75 4.30
C GLY A 212 20.32 -7.20 4.69
N ILE A 213 19.36 -8.07 4.41
CA ILE A 213 19.49 -9.52 4.57
C ILE A 213 19.27 -10.23 3.23
N ASP A 214 19.91 -11.38 3.07
CA ASP A 214 19.66 -12.30 1.95
C ASP A 214 18.50 -13.27 2.26
N GLN A 215 18.23 -14.20 1.36
CA GLN A 215 17.14 -15.18 1.54
C GLN A 215 17.41 -16.19 2.67
N GLN A 216 18.67 -16.37 3.09
CA GLN A 216 19.07 -17.17 4.24
C GLN A 216 19.09 -16.37 5.56
N GLY A 217 18.59 -15.12 5.57
CA GLY A 217 18.56 -14.27 6.76
C GLY A 217 19.92 -13.72 7.17
N LYS A 218 20.96 -13.89 6.35
CA LYS A 218 22.28 -13.37 6.65
C LYS A 218 22.40 -11.91 6.26
N VAL A 219 23.11 -11.12 7.08
CA VAL A 219 23.43 -9.74 6.75
C VAL A 219 24.23 -9.69 5.45
N ALA A 220 23.79 -8.88 4.51
CA ALA A 220 24.32 -8.79 3.16
C ALA A 220 24.41 -7.33 2.67
N ILE A 221 25.30 -7.07 1.71
CA ILE A 221 25.26 -5.83 0.93
C ILE A 221 24.25 -6.05 -0.20
N ILE A 222 23.15 -5.31 -0.15
CA ILE A 222 22.15 -5.31 -1.21
C ILE A 222 22.54 -4.27 -2.25
N ARG A 223 22.64 -4.70 -3.52
CA ARG A 223 22.90 -3.81 -4.67
C ARG A 223 21.70 -3.81 -5.59
N THR A 224 21.08 -2.67 -5.79
CA THR A 224 19.88 -2.51 -6.60
C THR A 224 20.22 -1.97 -7.99
N ARG A 225 19.25 -2.07 -8.91
CA ARG A 225 19.33 -1.50 -10.27
C ARG A 225 18.59 -0.17 -10.42
N GLY A 226 17.83 0.22 -9.40
CA GLY A 226 16.85 1.29 -9.46
C GLY A 226 15.48 0.80 -9.90
N ASN A 227 14.44 1.55 -9.53
CA ASN A 227 13.05 1.26 -9.87
C ASN A 227 12.43 2.49 -10.57
N ASN A 228 12.10 2.36 -11.85
CA ASN A 228 11.56 3.44 -12.69
C ASN A 228 10.04 3.64 -12.56
N TYR A 229 9.36 2.83 -11.74
CA TYR A 229 7.92 2.90 -11.54
C TYR A 229 7.55 3.52 -10.18
N GLY A 230 8.36 4.51 -9.75
CA GLY A 230 8.00 5.40 -8.66
C GLY A 230 6.99 6.45 -9.11
N HIS A 231 5.98 6.76 -8.27
CA HIS A 231 4.99 7.80 -8.54
C HIS A 231 4.55 8.49 -7.25
N VAL A 232 3.90 9.64 -7.38
CA VAL A 232 3.40 10.40 -6.22
C VAL A 232 2.06 9.85 -5.77
N VAL A 233 1.86 9.85 -4.45
CA VAL A 233 0.55 9.64 -3.82
C VAL A 233 0.16 10.90 -3.05
N LEU A 234 -0.87 11.60 -3.51
CA LEU A 234 -1.43 12.76 -2.84
C LEU A 234 -2.37 12.30 -1.72
N ARG A 235 -2.01 12.60 -0.47
CA ARG A 235 -2.78 12.20 0.73
C ARG A 235 -3.24 13.37 1.60
N GLY A 236 -3.04 14.61 1.10
CA GLY A 236 -3.19 15.81 1.90
C GLY A 236 -2.08 15.97 2.94
N GLY A 237 -2.15 17.00 3.76
CA GLY A 237 -1.17 17.25 4.82
C GLY A 237 -1.37 18.60 5.48
N GLY A 238 -0.82 18.79 6.70
CA GLY A 238 -0.98 20.04 7.43
C GLY A 238 -2.45 20.43 7.69
N GLY A 239 -3.35 19.43 7.77
CA GLY A 239 -4.78 19.67 7.94
C GLY A 239 -5.52 20.13 6.67
N LYS A 240 -4.89 20.05 5.49
CA LYS A 240 -5.47 20.47 4.21
C LYS A 240 -5.51 19.32 3.22
N PRO A 241 -6.57 19.19 2.40
CA PRO A 241 -6.60 18.27 1.26
C PRO A 241 -5.67 18.74 0.14
N ASN A 242 -5.34 17.83 -0.79
CA ASN A 242 -4.56 18.13 -1.99
C ASN A 242 -5.00 17.28 -3.21
N TYR A 243 -6.27 16.90 -3.27
CA TYR A 243 -6.84 16.14 -4.37
C TYR A 243 -7.51 17.01 -5.44
N ASP A 244 -7.77 18.28 -5.13
CA ASP A 244 -8.44 19.21 -6.04
C ASP A 244 -7.59 19.52 -7.29
N SER A 245 -8.24 20.03 -8.34
CA SER A 245 -7.59 20.28 -9.63
C SER A 245 -6.39 21.22 -9.57
N VAL A 246 -6.39 22.19 -8.64
CA VAL A 246 -5.26 23.10 -8.45
C VAL A 246 -4.07 22.36 -7.83
N SER A 247 -4.32 21.58 -6.80
CA SER A 247 -3.30 20.77 -6.13
C SER A 247 -2.70 19.73 -7.08
N VAL A 248 -3.52 19.08 -7.90
CA VAL A 248 -3.06 18.15 -8.94
C VAL A 248 -2.19 18.87 -9.98
N ALA A 249 -2.62 20.02 -10.49
CA ALA A 249 -1.83 20.82 -11.45
C ALA A 249 -0.48 21.25 -10.87
N LEU A 250 -0.43 21.65 -9.59
CA LEU A 250 0.84 21.99 -8.91
C LEU A 250 1.77 20.77 -8.79
N CYS A 251 1.20 19.57 -8.56
CA CYS A 251 1.97 18.33 -8.55
C CYS A 251 2.52 18.00 -9.95
N GLU A 252 1.71 18.15 -11.01
CA GLU A 252 2.13 17.98 -12.39
C GLU A 252 3.31 18.90 -12.74
N GLN A 253 3.23 20.19 -12.39
CA GLN A 253 4.31 21.17 -12.60
C GLN A 253 5.59 20.78 -11.82
N ALA A 254 5.45 20.30 -10.59
CA ALA A 254 6.61 19.86 -9.81
C ALA A 254 7.31 18.64 -10.43
N LEU A 255 6.53 17.69 -10.94
CA LEU A 255 7.03 16.50 -11.65
C LEU A 255 7.69 16.89 -12.98
N GLU A 256 7.09 17.78 -13.77
CA GLU A 256 7.64 18.29 -15.03
C GLU A 256 8.97 19.00 -14.81
N LYS A 257 9.02 19.93 -13.85
CA LYS A 257 10.24 20.63 -13.46
C LYS A 257 11.36 19.67 -13.04
N ALA A 258 10.97 18.56 -12.40
CA ALA A 258 11.89 17.52 -11.98
C ALA A 258 12.27 16.55 -13.11
N LYS A 259 11.67 16.68 -14.31
CA LYS A 259 11.79 15.77 -15.46
C LYS A 259 11.38 14.32 -15.10
N LEU A 260 10.36 14.19 -14.29
CA LEU A 260 9.77 12.92 -13.88
C LEU A 260 8.45 12.69 -14.61
N ARG A 261 8.05 11.41 -14.69
CA ARG A 261 6.75 11.03 -15.23
C ARG A 261 5.63 11.67 -14.40
N GLN A 262 4.65 12.26 -15.07
CA GLN A 262 3.45 12.79 -14.45
C GLN A 262 2.48 11.63 -14.15
N SER A 263 2.80 10.85 -13.13
CA SER A 263 1.99 9.72 -12.65
C SER A 263 1.57 9.99 -11.21
N ILE A 264 0.29 10.19 -10.99
CA ILE A 264 -0.29 10.58 -9.72
C ILE A 264 -1.34 9.56 -9.29
N MET A 265 -1.23 9.12 -8.03
CA MET A 265 -2.30 8.45 -7.31
C MET A 265 -2.90 9.43 -6.30
N VAL A 266 -4.22 9.41 -6.12
CA VAL A 266 -4.88 10.16 -5.05
C VAL A 266 -5.38 9.20 -3.97
N ASP A 267 -4.91 9.42 -2.75
CA ASP A 267 -5.41 8.75 -1.56
C ASP A 267 -6.65 9.50 -1.06
N CYS A 268 -7.82 8.88 -1.17
CA CYS A 268 -9.11 9.48 -0.81
C CYS A 268 -9.34 9.59 0.70
N SER A 269 -8.50 8.93 1.50
CA SER A 269 -8.52 8.93 2.96
C SER A 269 -7.59 10.01 3.56
N HIS A 270 -7.18 9.84 4.81
CA HIS A 270 -6.21 10.66 5.52
C HIS A 270 -6.61 12.15 5.57
N ALA A 271 -5.70 13.08 5.22
CA ALA A 271 -6.02 14.51 5.25
C ALA A 271 -6.92 14.94 4.09
N ASN A 272 -7.00 14.18 3.00
CA ASN A 272 -7.93 14.42 1.89
C ASN A 272 -9.39 14.26 2.30
N SER A 273 -9.68 13.42 3.27
CA SER A 273 -11.02 13.27 3.86
C SER A 273 -11.12 13.83 5.29
N SER A 274 -10.10 14.52 5.78
CA SER A 274 -10.02 14.94 7.19
C SER A 274 -10.21 13.77 8.17
N LYS A 275 -9.84 12.54 7.74
CA LYS A 275 -10.06 11.25 8.43
C LYS A 275 -11.54 10.88 8.66
N ASP A 276 -12.48 11.56 8.03
CA ASP A 276 -13.88 11.19 8.01
C ASP A 276 -14.14 10.27 6.80
N PRO A 277 -14.52 9.00 7.01
CA PRO A 277 -14.78 8.07 5.91
C PRO A 277 -15.94 8.54 5.01
N ALA A 278 -16.91 9.30 5.52
CA ALA A 278 -18.01 9.83 4.71
C ALA A 278 -17.55 10.78 3.59
N ILE A 279 -16.38 11.36 3.70
CA ILE A 279 -15.82 12.27 2.70
C ILE A 279 -15.10 11.51 1.57
N GLN A 280 -14.62 10.28 1.77
CA GLN A 280 -13.91 9.53 0.74
C GLN A 280 -14.72 9.39 -0.58
N PRO A 281 -16.03 9.08 -0.58
CA PRO A 281 -16.83 9.05 -1.82
C PRO A 281 -16.89 10.40 -2.54
N LEU A 282 -16.86 11.53 -1.82
CA LEU A 282 -16.85 12.87 -2.43
C LEU A 282 -15.49 13.13 -3.11
N VAL A 283 -14.38 12.72 -2.50
CA VAL A 283 -13.06 12.80 -3.13
C VAL A 283 -13.02 11.96 -4.40
N LEU A 284 -13.56 10.74 -4.37
CA LEU A 284 -13.71 9.87 -5.55
C LEU A 284 -14.50 10.54 -6.68
N GLN A 285 -15.60 11.22 -6.34
CA GLN A 285 -16.43 11.95 -7.31
C GLN A 285 -15.67 13.13 -7.93
N ASP A 286 -14.93 13.90 -7.13
CA ASP A 286 -14.11 15.02 -7.62
C ASP A 286 -13.07 14.54 -8.61
N ILE A 287 -12.31 13.49 -8.26
CA ILE A 287 -11.30 12.90 -9.15
C ILE A 287 -11.94 12.37 -10.44
N THR A 288 -13.12 11.74 -10.34
CA THR A 288 -13.85 11.28 -11.51
C THR A 288 -14.17 12.46 -12.45
N HIS A 289 -14.60 13.60 -11.90
CA HIS A 289 -14.85 14.81 -12.68
C HIS A 289 -13.58 15.38 -13.31
N GLN A 290 -12.46 15.43 -12.59
CA GLN A 290 -11.20 15.90 -13.17
C GLN A 290 -10.77 15.04 -14.37
N ILE A 291 -10.99 13.73 -14.31
CA ILE A 291 -10.72 12.81 -15.43
C ILE A 291 -11.68 13.07 -16.60
N LEU A 292 -12.96 13.30 -16.34
CA LEU A 292 -13.94 13.66 -17.36
C LEU A 292 -13.60 14.99 -18.05
N GLU A 293 -13.05 15.96 -17.31
CA GLU A 293 -12.55 17.23 -17.80
C GLU A 293 -11.19 17.14 -18.53
N GLY A 294 -10.63 15.94 -18.64
CA GLY A 294 -9.45 15.68 -19.47
C GLY A 294 -8.12 15.54 -18.73
N ASN A 295 -8.11 15.45 -17.38
CA ASN A 295 -6.85 15.18 -16.66
C ASN A 295 -6.24 13.85 -17.11
N GLN A 296 -4.92 13.84 -17.38
CA GLN A 296 -4.15 12.70 -17.88
C GLN A 296 -3.21 12.09 -16.83
N SER A 297 -2.88 12.84 -15.78
CA SER A 297 -1.85 12.47 -14.81
C SER A 297 -2.35 11.57 -13.69
N ILE A 298 -3.64 11.65 -13.33
CA ILE A 298 -4.23 10.77 -12.33
C ILE A 298 -4.40 9.38 -12.92
N GLN A 299 -3.61 8.42 -12.43
CA GLN A 299 -3.58 7.05 -12.91
C GLN A 299 -4.06 6.03 -11.88
N GLY A 300 -4.13 6.45 -10.62
CA GLY A 300 -4.54 5.58 -9.53
C GLY A 300 -5.27 6.29 -8.41
N LEU A 301 -5.97 5.50 -7.61
CA LEU A 301 -6.74 5.91 -6.45
C LEU A 301 -6.47 4.96 -5.28
N MET A 302 -6.57 5.49 -4.05
CA MET A 302 -6.52 4.67 -2.85
C MET A 302 -7.75 4.96 -1.98
N VAL A 303 -8.40 3.91 -1.49
CA VAL A 303 -9.62 4.00 -0.68
C VAL A 303 -9.49 3.10 0.54
N GLU A 304 -9.74 3.63 1.73
CA GLU A 304 -9.85 2.84 2.95
C GLU A 304 -11.29 2.37 3.16
N SER A 305 -11.48 1.07 3.00
CA SER A 305 -12.75 0.36 2.98
C SER A 305 -12.68 -0.93 3.79
N ASN A 306 -13.77 -1.29 4.47
CA ASN A 306 -13.87 -2.57 5.17
C ASN A 306 -15.29 -3.16 4.97
N LEU A 307 -15.58 -4.31 5.56
CA LEU A 307 -16.92 -4.92 5.52
C LEU A 307 -17.96 -3.99 6.16
N ASN A 308 -17.60 -3.38 7.30
CA ASN A 308 -18.45 -2.50 8.08
C ASN A 308 -17.83 -1.11 8.26
N TRP A 309 -18.69 -0.12 8.48
CA TRP A 309 -18.34 1.30 8.58
C TRP A 309 -17.54 1.66 9.82
N GLY A 310 -16.61 2.58 9.68
CA GLY A 310 -15.95 3.29 10.77
C GLY A 310 -14.72 2.60 11.33
N ASN A 311 -14.49 2.81 12.61
CA ASN A 311 -13.41 2.19 13.36
C ASN A 311 -13.83 1.90 14.81
N GLN A 312 -12.98 1.14 15.50
CA GLN A 312 -13.12 0.76 16.91
C GLN A 312 -11.77 0.79 17.60
N SER A 313 -11.77 0.97 18.91
CA SER A 313 -10.58 0.72 19.73
C SER A 313 -10.40 -0.79 19.93
N ILE A 314 -9.17 -1.22 20.12
CA ILE A 314 -8.90 -2.60 20.55
C ILE A 314 -9.37 -2.72 22.02
N PRO A 315 -10.39 -3.57 22.31
CA PRO A 315 -10.91 -3.73 23.67
C PRO A 315 -9.98 -4.60 24.52
N GLU A 316 -10.12 -4.53 25.83
CA GLU A 316 -9.40 -5.43 26.75
C GLU A 316 -9.79 -6.90 26.53
N ASN A 317 -11.09 -7.16 26.34
CA ASN A 317 -11.58 -8.48 25.92
C ASN A 317 -11.70 -8.52 24.41
N LEU A 318 -10.81 -9.22 23.72
CA LEU A 318 -10.79 -9.33 22.26
C LEU A 318 -12.05 -9.97 21.66
N ALA A 319 -12.83 -10.70 22.45
CA ALA A 319 -14.13 -11.24 22.00
C ALA A 319 -15.17 -10.13 21.72
N ASP A 320 -14.95 -8.92 22.22
CA ASP A 320 -15.83 -7.75 21.99
C ASP A 320 -15.50 -7.01 20.70
N LEU A 321 -14.46 -7.43 19.96
CA LEU A 321 -14.13 -6.87 18.65
C LEU A 321 -15.30 -7.06 17.68
N LYS A 322 -15.69 -5.96 17.03
CA LYS A 322 -16.72 -5.97 15.99
C LYS A 322 -16.10 -6.46 14.68
N TYR A 323 -16.70 -7.52 14.13
CA TYR A 323 -16.28 -8.12 12.87
C TYR A 323 -16.30 -7.12 11.72
N GLY A 324 -15.22 -7.07 10.93
CA GLY A 324 -15.13 -6.24 9.75
C GLY A 324 -15.09 -4.72 10.00
N VAL A 325 -14.81 -4.29 11.25
CA VAL A 325 -14.63 -2.87 11.61
C VAL A 325 -13.15 -2.61 11.89
N SER A 326 -12.59 -1.55 11.30
CA SER A 326 -11.17 -1.19 11.43
C SER A 326 -10.76 -0.92 12.88
N VAL A 327 -9.56 -1.35 13.29
CA VAL A 327 -8.92 -0.98 14.57
C VAL A 327 -7.90 0.17 14.43
N THR A 328 -7.82 0.76 13.24
CA THR A 328 -6.96 1.91 12.92
C THR A 328 -7.81 3.07 12.40
N ASP A 329 -7.47 3.69 11.26
CA ASP A 329 -8.29 4.77 10.73
C ASP A 329 -9.66 4.24 10.23
N ALA A 330 -10.70 5.08 10.32
CA ALA A 330 -12.05 4.71 9.95
C ALA A 330 -12.17 4.45 8.43
N CYS A 331 -12.91 3.40 8.08
CA CYS A 331 -13.14 2.96 6.70
C CYS A 331 -14.60 3.19 6.28
N ILE A 332 -14.86 3.37 5.01
CA ILE A 332 -16.19 3.19 4.44
C ILE A 332 -16.57 1.70 4.46
N ASP A 333 -17.87 1.39 4.47
CA ASP A 333 -18.34 0.01 4.40
C ASP A 333 -18.33 -0.56 2.98
N TRP A 334 -18.68 -1.83 2.89
CA TRP A 334 -18.74 -2.54 1.62
C TRP A 334 -19.77 -1.94 0.65
N GLU A 335 -20.97 -1.61 1.10
CA GLU A 335 -22.04 -1.09 0.24
C GLU A 335 -21.65 0.25 -0.39
N THR A 336 -21.06 1.13 0.40
CA THR A 336 -20.54 2.42 -0.09
C THR A 336 -19.40 2.23 -1.09
N THR A 337 -18.51 1.28 -0.84
CA THR A 337 -17.39 0.96 -1.73
C THR A 337 -17.87 0.42 -3.07
N GLU A 338 -18.75 -0.58 -3.04
CA GLU A 338 -19.32 -1.22 -4.23
C GLU A 338 -20.03 -0.20 -5.11
N LYS A 339 -20.87 0.63 -4.49
CA LYS A 339 -21.57 1.72 -5.20
C LYS A 339 -20.60 2.72 -5.82
N ALA A 340 -19.60 3.18 -5.06
CA ALA A 340 -18.67 4.20 -5.53
C ALA A 340 -17.82 3.72 -6.72
N LEU A 341 -17.35 2.47 -6.71
CA LEU A 341 -16.55 1.92 -7.81
C LEU A 341 -17.40 1.64 -9.06
N ARG A 342 -18.65 1.17 -8.91
CA ARG A 342 -19.57 1.04 -10.04
C ARG A 342 -19.92 2.39 -10.66
N ASP A 343 -20.26 3.38 -9.84
CA ASP A 343 -20.57 4.74 -10.30
C ASP A 343 -19.38 5.35 -11.06
N MET A 344 -18.14 5.13 -10.57
CA MET A 344 -16.93 5.58 -11.24
C MET A 344 -16.74 4.87 -12.59
N ARG A 345 -16.83 3.53 -12.60
CA ARG A 345 -16.72 2.74 -13.83
C ARG A 345 -17.73 3.21 -14.87
N ASP A 346 -19.00 3.38 -14.51
CA ASP A 346 -20.05 3.76 -15.45
C ASP A 346 -19.85 5.15 -16.06
N LYS A 347 -19.25 6.08 -15.33
CA LYS A 347 -18.89 7.41 -15.83
C LYS A 347 -17.66 7.39 -16.74
N LEU A 348 -16.70 6.52 -16.46
CA LEU A 348 -15.36 6.56 -17.10
C LEU A 348 -15.16 5.55 -18.23
N LYS A 349 -15.99 4.51 -18.35
CA LYS A 349 -15.82 3.40 -19.32
C LYS A 349 -15.71 3.85 -20.77
N ASP A 350 -16.39 4.94 -21.17
CA ASP A 350 -16.38 5.46 -22.53
C ASP A 350 -15.35 6.58 -22.74
N VAL A 351 -14.77 7.09 -21.65
CA VAL A 351 -13.81 8.21 -21.63
C VAL A 351 -12.38 7.73 -21.56
N LEU A 352 -12.07 6.80 -20.65
CA LEU A 352 -10.70 6.30 -20.45
C LEU A 352 -10.06 5.72 -21.71
N PRO A 353 -10.74 4.94 -22.57
CA PRO A 353 -10.15 4.46 -23.81
C PRO A 353 -9.70 5.56 -24.77
N LYS A 354 -10.31 6.74 -24.69
CA LYS A 354 -10.01 7.90 -25.54
C LYS A 354 -8.99 8.86 -24.93
N ARG A 355 -8.68 8.69 -23.62
CA ARG A 355 -7.82 9.59 -22.83
C ARG A 355 -6.37 9.58 -23.31
N ARG A 356 -5.92 8.52 -23.97
CA ARG A 356 -4.54 8.26 -24.38
C ARG A 356 -4.47 7.77 -25.82
N GLY A 357 -5.02 8.55 -26.70
CA GLY A 357 -4.91 8.36 -28.14
C GLY A 357 -3.77 9.19 -28.72
#